data_3bafbcbb19420b13d590ce9be99bb29e
#
_entry.id   3bafbcbb19420b13d590ce9be99bb29e
#
_cell.length_a   1.000
_cell.length_b   1.000
_cell.length_c   1.000
_cell.angle_alpha   90.00
_cell.angle_beta   90.00
_cell.angle_gamma   90.00
#
_symmetry.space_group_name_H-M   'P 1'
#
loop_
_entity.id
_entity.type
_entity.pdbx_description
1 polymer ?
#
loop_
_entity_poly.entity_id
_entity_poly.type
_entity_poly.pdbx_seq_one_letter_code
_entity_poly.pdbx_strand_id
1 'polypeptide(L)'
;MAPRIVLLHATPVAMAPIQAAFAERWPEAETVNLLDDGLSLDRAKEPGEISAGMIDRFVRIGRYGHDMAADGILITCSAFGPAIDRLSETVPVPVLKPNEAMFRAAIAQGQRIGMLATFGPSIGTMTDEFEDFVGQSGRAATLRTILVDDAMARLRAGDVETHNRLIAERAPELSDCDAIMLAHFSTSRAAEAVRAAVDVPVLTAPHAAVDRMRALIETAERA
;
A
#
# COMPACT_ATOMS: atom_id res chain seq x y z
N MET A 1 -6.09 -15.56 21.39
CA MET A 1 -4.90 -16.01 20.59
C MET A 1 -4.36 -14.79 19.86
N ALA A 2 -3.09 -14.79 19.46
CA ALA A 2 -2.58 -13.72 18.60
C ALA A 2 -3.33 -13.75 17.25
N PRO A 3 -3.82 -12.61 16.73
CA PRO A 3 -4.50 -12.60 15.46
C PRO A 3 -3.53 -12.94 14.33
N ARG A 4 -3.98 -13.77 13.38
CA ARG A 4 -3.20 -14.18 12.22
C ARG A 4 -3.56 -13.32 11.00
N ILE A 5 -2.57 -12.62 10.45
CA ILE A 5 -2.74 -11.78 9.28
C ILE A 5 -1.98 -12.38 8.10
N VAL A 6 -2.71 -12.70 7.04
CA VAL A 6 -2.10 -13.13 5.77
C VAL A 6 -1.71 -11.92 4.96
N LEU A 7 -0.44 -11.86 4.58
CA LEU A 7 0.14 -10.83 3.73
C LEU A 7 0.23 -11.41 2.31
N LEU A 8 -0.67 -10.97 1.42
CA LEU A 8 -0.70 -11.46 0.04
C LEU A 8 0.14 -10.55 -0.87
N HIS A 9 1.18 -11.12 -1.45
CA HIS A 9 2.16 -10.43 -2.26
C HIS A 9 2.10 -10.86 -3.73
N ALA A 10 2.20 -9.88 -4.65
CA ALA A 10 2.45 -10.12 -6.08
C ALA A 10 3.92 -9.87 -6.47
N THR A 11 4.74 -9.42 -5.51
CA THR A 11 6.17 -9.14 -5.72
C THR A 11 6.94 -9.21 -4.39
N PRO A 12 8.16 -9.77 -4.36
CA PRO A 12 8.93 -9.91 -3.13
C PRO A 12 9.40 -8.57 -2.54
N VAL A 13 9.50 -7.49 -3.33
CA VAL A 13 10.00 -6.18 -2.85
C VAL A 13 9.10 -5.54 -1.79
N ALA A 14 7.82 -5.92 -1.73
CA ALA A 14 6.86 -5.43 -0.76
C ALA A 14 6.95 -6.14 0.60
N MET A 15 7.56 -7.32 0.67
CA MET A 15 7.56 -8.17 1.88
C MET A 15 8.29 -7.51 3.05
N ALA A 16 9.54 -7.12 2.88
CA ALA A 16 10.33 -6.56 3.97
C ALA A 16 9.72 -5.27 4.57
N PRO A 17 9.22 -4.29 3.77
CA PRO A 17 8.58 -3.10 4.33
C PRO A 17 7.36 -3.38 5.20
N ILE A 18 6.48 -4.31 4.79
CA ILE A 18 5.30 -4.61 5.60
C ILE A 18 5.64 -5.43 6.84
N GLN A 19 6.58 -6.37 6.75
CA GLN A 19 7.05 -7.12 7.92
C GLN A 19 7.68 -6.19 8.97
N ALA A 20 8.50 -5.20 8.52
CA ALA A 20 9.05 -4.19 9.42
C ALA A 20 7.95 -3.35 10.09
N ALA A 21 6.91 -2.95 9.34
CA ALA A 21 5.79 -2.21 9.88
C ALA A 21 4.99 -3.02 10.93
N PHE A 22 4.77 -4.33 10.72
CA PHE A 22 4.16 -5.19 11.73
C PHE A 22 5.03 -5.32 12.98
N ALA A 23 6.34 -5.54 12.82
CA ALA A 23 7.25 -5.64 13.95
C ALA A 23 7.28 -4.36 14.80
N GLU A 24 7.13 -3.19 14.18
CA GLU A 24 7.11 -1.90 14.86
C GLU A 24 5.75 -1.58 15.48
N ARG A 25 4.63 -1.83 14.77
CA ARG A 25 3.30 -1.33 15.13
C ARG A 25 2.39 -2.35 15.79
N TRP A 26 2.61 -3.63 15.48
CA TRP A 26 1.76 -4.71 15.98
C TRP A 26 2.54 -6.03 16.10
N PRO A 27 3.58 -6.07 16.96
CA PRO A 27 4.47 -7.23 17.09
C PRO A 27 3.75 -8.49 17.62
N GLU A 28 2.55 -8.35 18.21
CA GLU A 28 1.78 -9.49 18.71
C GLU A 28 1.05 -10.25 17.59
N ALA A 29 0.84 -9.64 16.42
CA ALA A 29 0.18 -10.31 15.30
C ALA A 29 1.07 -11.38 14.68
N GLU A 30 0.47 -12.56 14.44
CA GLU A 30 1.13 -13.60 13.63
C GLU A 30 0.99 -13.26 12.15
N THR A 31 2.09 -12.98 11.45
CA THR A 31 2.07 -12.67 10.03
C THR A 31 2.48 -13.87 9.18
N VAL A 32 1.69 -14.19 8.15
CA VAL A 32 1.98 -15.27 7.19
C VAL A 32 2.09 -14.67 5.80
N ASN A 33 3.27 -14.83 5.16
CA ASN A 33 3.48 -14.35 3.80
C ASN A 33 2.98 -15.36 2.76
N LEU A 34 2.16 -14.89 1.84
CA LEU A 34 1.67 -15.65 0.70
C LEU A 34 2.09 -14.92 -0.58
N LEU A 35 3.08 -15.46 -1.28
CA LEU A 35 3.68 -14.86 -2.46
C LEU A 35 3.34 -15.65 -3.72
N ASP A 36 2.77 -14.96 -4.72
CA ASP A 36 2.77 -15.39 -6.11
C ASP A 36 3.41 -14.28 -6.96
N ASP A 37 4.72 -14.36 -7.15
CA ASP A 37 5.49 -13.36 -7.91
C ASP A 37 5.19 -13.41 -9.42
N GLY A 38 4.61 -14.50 -9.92
CA GLY A 38 4.08 -14.60 -11.27
C GLY A 38 2.90 -13.64 -11.53
N LEU A 39 2.14 -13.24 -10.51
CA LEU A 39 1.04 -12.28 -10.66
C LEU A 39 1.52 -10.95 -11.27
N SER A 40 2.58 -10.36 -10.73
CA SER A 40 3.09 -9.08 -11.24
C SER A 40 3.74 -9.21 -12.63
N LEU A 41 4.39 -10.35 -12.92
CA LEU A 41 4.98 -10.64 -14.22
C LEU A 41 3.91 -10.79 -15.30
N ASP A 42 2.82 -11.49 -14.99
CA ASP A 42 1.73 -11.73 -15.94
C ASP A 42 0.87 -10.48 -16.10
N ARG A 43 0.60 -9.73 -15.01
CA ARG A 43 -0.10 -8.45 -15.09
C ARG A 43 0.63 -7.42 -15.95
N ALA A 44 1.95 -7.41 -15.93
CA ALA A 44 2.74 -6.51 -16.78
C ALA A 44 2.62 -6.83 -18.29
N LYS A 45 2.18 -8.04 -18.65
CA LYS A 45 1.95 -8.46 -20.06
C LYS A 45 0.51 -8.19 -20.52
N GLU A 46 -0.42 -7.94 -19.62
CA GLU A 46 -1.82 -7.64 -19.95
C GLU A 46 -2.00 -6.11 -20.16
N PRO A 47 -2.25 -5.63 -21.38
CA PRO A 47 -2.59 -4.23 -21.60
C PRO A 47 -4.01 -3.93 -21.11
N GLY A 48 -4.20 -2.79 -20.46
CA GLY A 48 -5.53 -2.33 -20.03
C GLY A 48 -6.05 -2.98 -18.75
N GLU A 49 -7.31 -3.32 -18.73
CA GLU A 49 -7.98 -3.88 -17.55
C GLU A 49 -7.47 -5.27 -17.19
N ILE A 50 -7.60 -5.62 -15.91
CA ILE A 50 -7.24 -6.96 -15.42
C ILE A 50 -8.20 -8.02 -15.97
N SER A 51 -7.68 -9.10 -16.52
CA SER A 51 -8.50 -10.17 -17.09
C SER A 51 -9.26 -10.98 -16.03
N ALA A 52 -10.40 -11.57 -16.42
CA ALA A 52 -11.17 -12.44 -15.54
C ALA A 52 -10.33 -13.63 -15.01
N GLY A 53 -9.46 -14.21 -15.86
CA GLY A 53 -8.56 -15.27 -15.43
C GLY A 53 -7.57 -14.85 -14.35
N MET A 54 -7.06 -13.62 -14.42
CA MET A 54 -6.18 -13.05 -13.42
C MET A 54 -6.94 -12.77 -12.11
N ILE A 55 -8.16 -12.24 -12.20
CA ILE A 55 -9.05 -12.05 -11.04
C ILE A 55 -9.29 -13.39 -10.34
N ASP A 56 -9.67 -14.42 -11.09
CA ASP A 56 -9.93 -15.76 -10.53
C ASP A 56 -8.70 -16.38 -9.88
N ARG A 57 -7.50 -16.19 -10.49
CA ARG A 57 -6.23 -16.63 -9.89
C ARG A 57 -5.97 -15.94 -8.57
N PHE A 58 -6.10 -14.62 -8.53
CA PHE A 58 -5.89 -13.81 -7.32
C PHE A 58 -6.86 -14.21 -6.20
N VAL A 59 -8.15 -14.33 -6.52
CA VAL A 59 -9.18 -14.73 -5.55
C VAL A 59 -8.92 -16.13 -4.98
N ARG A 60 -8.47 -17.09 -5.79
CA ARG A 60 -8.10 -18.44 -5.30
C ARG A 60 -6.97 -18.37 -4.28
N ILE A 61 -5.94 -17.56 -4.54
CA ILE A 61 -4.82 -17.38 -3.61
C ILE A 61 -5.28 -16.72 -2.31
N GLY A 62 -6.12 -15.69 -2.41
CA GLY A 62 -6.69 -15.02 -1.24
C GLY A 62 -7.57 -15.95 -0.39
N ARG A 63 -8.39 -16.79 -1.03
CA ARG A 63 -9.20 -17.82 -0.33
C ARG A 63 -8.32 -18.86 0.36
N TYR A 64 -7.25 -19.31 -0.29
CA TYR A 64 -6.27 -20.17 0.37
C TYR A 64 -5.66 -19.50 1.60
N GLY A 65 -5.39 -18.18 1.53
CA GLY A 65 -4.98 -17.40 2.71
C GLY A 65 -6.02 -17.43 3.84
N HIS A 66 -7.31 -17.33 3.51
CA HIS A 66 -8.39 -17.47 4.51
C HIS A 66 -8.44 -18.89 5.10
N ASP A 67 -8.27 -19.94 4.28
CA ASP A 67 -8.25 -21.34 4.72
C ASP A 67 -7.10 -21.65 5.69
N MET A 68 -6.08 -20.77 5.78
CA MET A 68 -5.02 -20.83 6.79
C MET A 68 -5.45 -20.26 8.15
N ALA A 69 -6.74 -20.09 8.38
CA ALA A 69 -7.33 -19.46 9.56
C ALA A 69 -6.85 -18.01 9.78
N ALA A 70 -6.82 -17.22 8.70
CA ALA A 70 -6.53 -15.80 8.79
C ALA A 70 -7.68 -15.04 9.44
N ASP A 71 -7.37 -14.15 10.37
CA ASP A 71 -8.30 -13.15 10.92
C ASP A 71 -8.42 -11.92 10.03
N GLY A 72 -7.45 -11.70 9.12
CA GLY A 72 -7.45 -10.65 8.13
C GLY A 72 -6.47 -10.92 6.99
N ILE A 73 -6.72 -10.33 5.82
CA ILE A 73 -5.86 -10.43 4.64
C ILE A 73 -5.44 -9.03 4.22
N LEU A 74 -4.14 -8.76 4.20
CA LEU A 74 -3.57 -7.50 3.72
C LEU A 74 -2.90 -7.72 2.37
N ILE A 75 -3.38 -7.02 1.36
CA ILE A 75 -2.80 -7.04 0.02
C ILE A 75 -1.69 -5.99 -0.06
N THR A 76 -0.56 -6.34 -0.67
CA THR A 76 0.61 -5.45 -0.73
C THR A 76 0.91 -4.89 -2.13
N CYS A 77 0.02 -5.14 -3.10
CA CYS A 77 0.16 -4.66 -4.48
C CYS A 77 -1.14 -4.02 -4.97
N SER A 78 -1.07 -2.76 -5.41
CA SER A 78 -2.21 -1.97 -5.89
C SER A 78 -2.68 -2.30 -7.32
N ALA A 79 -1.93 -3.12 -8.08
CA ALA A 79 -2.25 -3.43 -9.47
C ALA A 79 -3.46 -4.37 -9.66
N PHE A 80 -4.13 -4.80 -8.57
CA PHE A 80 -5.16 -5.84 -8.55
C PHE A 80 -6.49 -5.36 -7.95
N GLY A 81 -6.80 -4.06 -8.01
CA GLY A 81 -8.00 -3.45 -7.41
C GLY A 81 -9.28 -4.28 -7.58
N PRO A 82 -9.74 -4.58 -8.82
CA PRO A 82 -10.95 -5.38 -9.05
C PRO A 82 -10.90 -6.79 -8.46
N ALA A 83 -9.71 -7.41 -8.42
CA ALA A 83 -9.53 -8.73 -7.80
C ALA A 83 -9.59 -8.68 -6.27
N ILE A 84 -9.10 -7.58 -5.66
CA ILE A 84 -9.19 -7.35 -4.22
C ILE A 84 -10.65 -7.13 -3.81
N ASP A 85 -11.40 -6.33 -4.57
CA ASP A 85 -12.82 -6.11 -4.33
C ASP A 85 -13.59 -7.44 -4.41
N ARG A 86 -13.32 -8.25 -5.45
CA ARG A 86 -13.93 -9.56 -5.58
C ARG A 86 -13.56 -10.53 -4.45
N LEU A 87 -12.31 -10.50 -3.98
CA LEU A 87 -11.88 -11.30 -2.82
C LEU A 87 -12.64 -10.89 -1.55
N SER A 88 -12.79 -9.60 -1.31
CA SER A 88 -13.48 -9.08 -0.12
C SER A 88 -14.95 -9.52 -0.03
N GLU A 89 -15.61 -9.80 -1.18
CA GLU A 89 -16.95 -10.35 -1.24
C GLU A 89 -17.02 -11.86 -0.96
N THR A 90 -15.90 -12.57 -1.00
CA THR A 90 -15.86 -14.05 -0.95
C THR A 90 -15.32 -14.62 0.35
N VAL A 91 -14.75 -13.79 1.22
CA VAL A 91 -14.24 -14.21 2.54
C VAL A 91 -14.88 -13.37 3.66
N PRO A 92 -15.14 -13.95 4.85
CA PRO A 92 -15.82 -13.24 5.93
C PRO A 92 -14.87 -12.37 6.79
N VAL A 93 -13.57 -12.35 6.47
CA VAL A 93 -12.56 -11.58 7.20
C VAL A 93 -12.21 -10.29 6.48
N PRO A 94 -11.72 -9.25 7.18
CA PRO A 94 -11.27 -8.02 6.54
C PRO A 94 -10.22 -8.28 5.46
N VAL A 95 -10.45 -7.74 4.26
CA VAL A 95 -9.48 -7.68 3.16
C VAL A 95 -9.11 -6.24 2.92
N LEU A 96 -7.85 -5.87 3.14
CA LEU A 96 -7.41 -4.48 3.09
C LEU A 96 -6.58 -4.21 1.83
N LYS A 97 -6.96 -3.16 1.10
CA LYS A 97 -6.19 -2.62 -0.03
C LYS A 97 -4.88 -1.98 0.46
N PRO A 98 -3.80 -2.00 -0.33
CA PRO A 98 -2.47 -1.56 0.13
C PRO A 98 -2.40 -0.06 0.49
N ASN A 99 -3.16 0.79 -0.21
CA ASN A 99 -3.05 2.24 -0.08
C ASN A 99 -4.23 2.88 0.66
N GLU A 100 -5.34 2.17 0.83
CA GLU A 100 -6.58 2.70 1.40
C GLU A 100 -6.36 3.44 2.72
N ALA A 101 -5.67 2.81 3.65
CA ALA A 101 -5.45 3.38 4.98
C ALA A 101 -4.58 4.65 4.91
N MET A 102 -3.59 4.68 4.03
CA MET A 102 -2.73 5.85 3.82
C MET A 102 -3.52 7.01 3.20
N PHE A 103 -4.37 6.74 2.20
CA PHE A 103 -5.23 7.77 1.60
C PHE A 103 -6.20 8.36 2.63
N ARG A 104 -6.87 7.52 3.40
CA ARG A 104 -7.77 7.97 4.47
C ARG A 104 -7.03 8.80 5.52
N ALA A 105 -5.82 8.39 5.93
CA ALA A 105 -4.99 9.14 6.86
C ALA A 105 -4.53 10.49 6.27
N ALA A 106 -4.18 10.53 4.98
CA ALA A 106 -3.80 11.77 4.31
C ALA A 106 -4.96 12.78 4.23
N ILE A 107 -6.14 12.34 3.79
CA ILE A 107 -7.35 13.17 3.70
C ILE A 107 -7.75 13.71 5.09
N ALA A 108 -7.41 13.00 6.17
CA ALA A 108 -7.64 13.48 7.52
C ALA A 108 -6.68 14.60 7.94
N GLN A 109 -5.49 14.72 7.33
CA GLN A 109 -4.50 15.77 7.63
C GLN A 109 -4.87 17.12 7.02
N GLY A 110 -5.50 17.14 5.82
CA GLY A 110 -5.84 18.39 5.17
C GLY A 110 -6.35 18.22 3.75
N GLN A 111 -6.29 19.29 2.96
CA GLN A 111 -6.85 19.37 1.62
C GLN A 111 -5.81 19.27 0.50
N ARG A 112 -4.56 19.64 0.77
CA ARG A 112 -3.47 19.63 -0.21
C ARG A 112 -2.56 18.46 0.10
N ILE A 113 -2.71 17.36 -0.64
CA ILE A 113 -1.96 16.14 -0.39
C ILE A 113 -0.90 15.98 -1.47
N GLY A 114 0.35 15.79 -1.05
CA GLY A 114 1.47 15.45 -1.90
C GLY A 114 1.67 13.94 -1.99
N MET A 115 2.16 13.45 -3.13
CA MET A 115 2.58 12.05 -3.29
C MET A 115 3.91 11.97 -4.03
N LEU A 116 4.88 11.27 -3.45
CA LEU A 116 6.12 10.87 -4.11
C LEU A 116 5.99 9.44 -4.63
N ALA A 117 6.05 9.26 -5.93
CA ALA A 117 5.93 7.98 -6.60
C ALA A 117 7.21 7.62 -7.35
N THR A 118 7.54 6.32 -7.39
CA THR A 118 8.75 5.80 -8.09
C THR A 118 8.42 4.93 -9.29
N PHE A 119 7.12 4.74 -9.58
CA PHE A 119 6.65 3.91 -10.69
C PHE A 119 5.51 4.61 -11.44
N GLY A 120 5.84 5.25 -12.56
CA GLY A 120 4.92 6.05 -13.37
C GLY A 120 3.61 5.36 -13.77
N PRO A 121 3.64 4.08 -14.25
CA PRO A 121 2.43 3.38 -14.68
C PRO A 121 1.33 3.22 -13.61
N SER A 122 1.66 3.33 -12.32
CA SER A 122 0.67 3.21 -11.25
C SER A 122 0.03 4.54 -10.83
N ILE A 123 0.56 5.68 -11.30
CA ILE A 123 0.11 7.00 -10.82
C ILE A 123 -1.36 7.23 -11.16
N GLY A 124 -1.78 6.91 -12.39
CA GLY A 124 -3.19 7.06 -12.80
C GLY A 124 -4.14 6.30 -11.87
N THR A 125 -3.93 4.99 -11.72
CA THR A 125 -4.77 4.15 -10.84
C THR A 125 -4.76 4.64 -9.38
N MET A 126 -3.60 5.09 -8.87
CA MET A 126 -3.53 5.62 -7.51
C MET A 126 -4.23 6.96 -7.36
N THR A 127 -4.23 7.79 -8.40
CA THR A 127 -4.96 9.06 -8.42
C THR A 127 -6.47 8.80 -8.40
N ASP A 128 -6.95 7.91 -9.27
CA ASP A 128 -8.37 7.52 -9.34
C ASP A 128 -8.83 6.94 -7.99
N GLU A 129 -8.04 6.04 -7.40
CA GLU A 129 -8.33 5.47 -6.09
C GLU A 129 -8.35 6.54 -4.98
N PHE A 130 -7.45 7.51 -4.99
CA PHE A 130 -7.45 8.63 -4.05
C PHE A 130 -8.71 9.49 -4.21
N GLU A 131 -9.10 9.83 -5.43
CA GLU A 131 -10.29 10.62 -5.73
C GLU A 131 -11.58 9.92 -5.27
N ASP A 132 -11.66 8.60 -5.43
CA ASP A 132 -12.77 7.78 -4.92
C ASP A 132 -12.87 7.89 -3.39
N PHE A 133 -11.75 7.82 -2.67
CA PHE A 133 -11.75 7.98 -1.22
C PHE A 133 -12.07 9.40 -0.78
N VAL A 134 -11.67 10.43 -1.54
CA VAL A 134 -12.10 11.82 -1.31
C VAL A 134 -13.61 11.92 -1.42
N GLY A 135 -14.22 11.39 -2.49
CA GLY A 135 -15.66 11.35 -2.67
C GLY A 135 -16.40 10.65 -1.52
N GLN A 136 -15.90 9.50 -1.07
CA GLN A 136 -16.48 8.76 0.05
C GLN A 136 -16.34 9.46 1.40
N SER A 137 -15.28 10.26 1.58
CA SER A 137 -15.00 10.94 2.86
C SER A 137 -15.88 12.14 3.15
N GLY A 138 -16.56 12.69 2.13
CA GLY A 138 -17.28 13.97 2.21
C GLY A 138 -16.38 15.19 2.43
N ARG A 139 -15.04 15.04 2.31
CA ARG A 139 -14.05 16.12 2.44
C ARG A 139 -13.56 16.55 1.06
N ALA A 140 -13.11 17.79 0.93
CA ALA A 140 -12.40 18.25 -0.25
C ALA A 140 -10.90 18.00 -0.06
N ALA A 141 -10.27 17.29 -0.98
CA ALA A 141 -8.82 17.15 -1.04
C ALA A 141 -8.34 17.08 -2.48
N THR A 142 -7.13 17.53 -2.74
CA THR A 142 -6.45 17.49 -4.03
C THR A 142 -5.13 16.75 -3.90
N LEU A 143 -4.74 16.01 -4.94
CA LEU A 143 -3.50 15.25 -4.98
C LEU A 143 -2.51 15.92 -5.96
N ARG A 144 -1.29 16.20 -5.48
CA ARG A 144 -0.15 16.59 -6.32
C ARG A 144 0.91 15.49 -6.30
N THR A 145 1.11 14.83 -7.42
CA THR A 145 2.06 13.73 -7.54
C THR A 145 3.35 14.17 -8.21
N ILE A 146 4.48 13.73 -7.66
CA ILE A 146 5.80 13.85 -8.25
C ILE A 146 6.33 12.45 -8.52
N LEU A 147 6.64 12.17 -9.80
CA LEU A 147 7.39 10.97 -10.18
C LEU A 147 8.87 11.22 -9.92
N VAL A 148 9.48 10.35 -9.14
CA VAL A 148 10.92 10.36 -8.88
C VAL A 148 11.59 9.37 -9.84
N ASP A 149 12.09 9.92 -10.95
CA ASP A 149 12.77 9.13 -11.96
C ASP A 149 14.00 8.40 -11.38
N ASP A 150 14.35 7.27 -11.99
CA ASP A 150 15.48 6.39 -11.63
C ASP A 150 15.42 5.75 -10.24
N ALA A 151 14.63 6.25 -9.29
CA ALA A 151 14.58 5.71 -7.93
C ALA A 151 14.22 4.20 -7.90
N MET A 152 13.21 3.78 -8.65
CA MET A 152 12.84 2.36 -8.73
C MET A 152 13.94 1.50 -9.38
N ALA A 153 14.64 2.01 -10.38
CA ALA A 153 15.74 1.30 -11.01
C ALA A 153 16.91 1.10 -10.02
N ARG A 154 17.23 2.11 -9.21
CA ARG A 154 18.23 2.02 -8.14
C ARG A 154 17.85 0.98 -7.10
N LEU A 155 16.60 0.99 -6.64
CA LEU A 155 16.12 0.00 -5.67
C LEU A 155 16.24 -1.43 -6.22
N ARG A 156 15.84 -1.65 -7.48
CA ARG A 156 15.95 -2.97 -8.13
C ARG A 156 17.40 -3.44 -8.29
N ALA A 157 18.34 -2.51 -8.45
CA ALA A 157 19.77 -2.79 -8.48
C ALA A 157 20.39 -3.00 -7.08
N GLY A 158 19.59 -2.91 -6.00
CA GLY A 158 20.05 -3.04 -4.62
C GLY A 158 20.63 -1.76 -4.02
N ASP A 159 20.64 -0.66 -4.77
CA ASP A 159 21.13 0.66 -4.32
C ASP A 159 20.03 1.41 -3.56
N VAL A 160 19.77 0.98 -2.34
CA VAL A 160 18.73 1.54 -1.45
C VAL A 160 19.09 2.97 -1.03
N GLU A 161 20.36 3.27 -0.84
CA GLU A 161 20.81 4.59 -0.42
C GLU A 161 20.49 5.66 -1.46
N THR A 162 20.87 5.42 -2.72
CA THR A 162 20.53 6.32 -3.82
C THR A 162 19.02 6.42 -4.04
N HIS A 163 18.27 5.31 -3.95
CA HIS A 163 16.81 5.34 -4.01
C HIS A 163 16.23 6.32 -2.97
N ASN A 164 16.61 6.18 -1.71
CA ASN A 164 16.08 7.00 -0.63
C ASN A 164 16.47 8.47 -0.79
N ARG A 165 17.70 8.75 -1.19
CA ARG A 165 18.23 10.10 -1.42
C ARG A 165 17.46 10.79 -2.56
N LEU A 166 17.26 10.13 -3.70
CA LEU A 166 16.51 10.70 -4.83
C LEU A 166 15.09 11.10 -4.44
N ILE A 167 14.42 10.30 -3.62
CA ILE A 167 13.06 10.60 -3.14
C ILE A 167 13.09 11.78 -2.18
N ALA A 168 14.02 11.81 -1.25
CA ALA A 168 14.16 12.89 -0.28
C ALA A 168 14.49 14.24 -0.94
N GLU A 169 15.31 14.26 -2.00
CA GLU A 169 15.66 15.46 -2.77
C GLU A 169 14.43 16.12 -3.43
N ARG A 170 13.38 15.36 -3.75
CA ARG A 170 12.14 15.86 -4.35
C ARG A 170 11.08 16.27 -3.33
N ALA A 171 11.22 15.84 -2.07
CA ALA A 171 10.23 16.10 -1.03
C ALA A 171 9.96 17.58 -0.75
N PRO A 172 10.96 18.49 -0.75
CA PRO A 172 10.73 19.93 -0.54
C PRO A 172 9.80 20.59 -1.56
N GLU A 173 9.65 20.01 -2.75
CA GLU A 173 8.69 20.51 -3.75
C GLU A 173 7.23 20.35 -3.30
N LEU A 174 6.97 19.53 -2.26
CA LEU A 174 5.66 19.28 -1.67
C LEU A 174 5.51 19.90 -0.26
N SER A 175 6.41 20.77 0.15
CA SER A 175 6.40 21.39 1.50
C SER A 175 5.20 22.33 1.74
N ASP A 176 4.49 22.75 0.70
CA ASP A 176 3.23 23.51 0.78
C ASP A 176 1.98 22.60 0.91
N CYS A 177 2.15 21.28 0.88
CA CYS A 177 1.07 20.33 1.13
C CYS A 177 0.81 20.14 2.63
N ASP A 178 -0.38 19.64 2.97
CA ASP A 178 -0.77 19.38 4.36
C ASP A 178 -0.25 18.02 4.85
N ALA A 179 0.09 17.12 3.92
CA ALA A 179 0.80 15.87 4.16
C ALA A 179 1.45 15.36 2.87
N ILE A 180 2.50 14.54 2.99
CA ILE A 180 3.17 13.85 1.88
C ILE A 180 2.99 12.36 2.05
N MET A 181 2.50 11.69 1.00
CA MET A 181 2.42 10.24 0.92
C MET A 181 3.60 9.65 0.15
N LEU A 182 4.17 8.57 0.64
CA LEU A 182 5.14 7.75 -0.09
C LEU A 182 4.38 6.61 -0.77
N ALA A 183 4.22 6.73 -2.09
CA ALA A 183 3.53 5.75 -2.91
C ALA A 183 4.23 4.39 -2.88
N HIS A 184 3.46 3.31 -2.79
CA HIS A 184 3.93 1.93 -2.71
C HIS A 184 4.66 1.55 -1.42
N PHE A 185 4.62 0.27 -1.09
CA PHE A 185 5.31 -0.27 0.08
C PHE A 185 6.84 -0.13 -0.04
N SER A 186 7.39 -0.28 -1.25
CA SER A 186 8.82 -0.13 -1.48
C SER A 186 9.36 1.27 -1.18
N THR A 187 8.59 2.31 -1.49
CA THR A 187 8.97 3.72 -1.30
C THR A 187 9.02 4.11 0.19
N SER A 188 8.35 3.36 1.08
CA SER A 188 8.40 3.59 2.53
C SER A 188 9.82 3.52 3.12
N ARG A 189 10.76 2.85 2.43
CA ARG A 189 12.18 2.82 2.81
C ARG A 189 12.83 4.20 2.85
N ALA A 190 12.30 5.15 2.09
CA ALA A 190 12.78 6.53 2.08
C ALA A 190 12.16 7.40 3.19
N ALA A 191 11.26 6.87 4.02
CA ALA A 191 10.48 7.68 4.96
C ALA A 191 11.34 8.51 5.92
N GLU A 192 12.43 7.94 6.46
CA GLU A 192 13.33 8.65 7.36
C GLU A 192 14.04 9.80 6.64
N ALA A 193 14.59 9.53 5.44
CA ALA A 193 15.26 10.55 4.64
C ALA A 193 14.30 11.68 4.20
N VAL A 194 13.06 11.33 3.85
CA VAL A 194 12.04 12.33 3.49
C VAL A 194 11.64 13.17 4.71
N ARG A 195 11.41 12.55 5.88
CA ARG A 195 11.10 13.26 7.13
C ARG A 195 12.21 14.22 7.57
N ALA A 196 13.46 13.89 7.24
CA ALA A 196 14.58 14.80 7.51
C ALA A 196 14.63 16.01 6.55
N ALA A 197 13.93 15.95 5.42
CA ALA A 197 13.95 16.98 4.38
C ALA A 197 12.74 17.93 4.44
N VAL A 198 11.67 17.60 5.19
CA VAL A 198 10.43 18.38 5.27
C VAL A 198 9.83 18.36 6.67
N ASP A 199 9.07 19.41 7.00
CA ASP A 199 8.38 19.53 8.30
C ASP A 199 6.94 19.02 8.27
N VAL A 200 6.38 18.74 7.09
CA VAL A 200 5.00 18.26 6.96
C VAL A 200 4.91 16.74 7.26
N PRO A 201 3.74 16.24 7.73
CA PRO A 201 3.55 14.83 7.99
C PRO A 201 3.87 13.96 6.79
N VAL A 202 4.70 12.91 6.98
CA VAL A 202 5.07 11.94 5.95
C VAL A 202 4.42 10.60 6.27
N LEU A 203 3.50 10.18 5.41
CA LEU A 203 2.70 8.97 5.55
C LEU A 203 3.24 7.85 4.65
N THR A 204 3.18 6.63 5.16
CA THR A 204 3.61 5.43 4.44
C THR A 204 2.50 4.39 4.41
N ALA A 205 2.33 3.73 3.29
CA ALA A 205 1.29 2.71 3.13
C ALA A 205 1.44 1.52 4.10
N PRO A 206 2.63 0.95 4.37
CA PRO A 206 2.75 -0.17 5.30
C PRO A 206 2.28 0.15 6.72
N HIS A 207 2.73 1.27 7.31
CA HIS A 207 2.36 1.64 8.68
C HIS A 207 0.85 1.91 8.81
N ALA A 208 0.29 2.70 7.88
CA ALA A 208 -1.14 2.97 7.87
C ALA A 208 -1.98 1.70 7.69
N ALA A 209 -1.52 0.76 6.85
CA ALA A 209 -2.20 -0.51 6.64
C ALA A 209 -2.20 -1.39 7.90
N VAL A 210 -1.10 -1.47 8.64
CA VAL A 210 -1.02 -2.21 9.91
C VAL A 210 -1.96 -1.60 10.95
N ASP A 211 -1.89 -0.27 11.15
CA ASP A 211 -2.75 0.42 12.11
C ASP A 211 -4.24 0.21 11.77
N ARG A 212 -4.61 0.26 10.49
CA ARG A 212 -5.99 0.03 10.04
C ARG A 212 -6.43 -1.42 10.21
N MET A 213 -5.58 -2.39 9.84
CA MET A 213 -5.89 -3.82 10.02
C MET A 213 -6.12 -4.14 11.48
N ARG A 214 -5.24 -3.65 12.36
CA ARG A 214 -5.39 -3.82 13.81
C ARG A 214 -6.73 -3.27 14.31
N ALA A 215 -7.09 -2.05 13.92
CA ALA A 215 -8.35 -1.43 14.31
C ALA A 215 -9.58 -2.23 13.83
N LEU A 216 -9.54 -2.84 12.62
CA LEU A 216 -10.62 -3.67 12.10
C LEU A 216 -10.79 -4.96 12.92
N ILE A 217 -9.69 -5.64 13.24
CA ILE A 217 -9.73 -6.88 14.04
C ILE A 217 -10.24 -6.59 15.46
N GLU A 218 -9.69 -5.57 16.14
CA GLU A 218 -10.12 -5.19 17.48
C GLU A 218 -11.60 -4.77 17.54
N THR A 219 -12.14 -4.22 16.45
CA THR A 219 -13.57 -3.86 16.37
C THR A 219 -14.44 -5.09 16.19
N ALA A 220 -14.00 -6.06 15.37
CA ALA A 220 -14.73 -7.31 15.16
C ALA A 220 -14.80 -8.18 16.42
N GLU A 221 -13.76 -8.19 17.26
CA GLU A 221 -13.75 -8.92 18.53
C GLU A 221 -14.70 -8.34 19.61
N ARG A 222 -15.12 -7.08 19.43
CA ARG A 222 -16.02 -6.38 20.37
C ARG A 222 -17.50 -6.43 19.96
N ALA A 223 -17.81 -6.87 18.75
CA ALA A 223 -19.15 -6.94 18.18
C ALA A 223 -19.78 -8.32 18.36
#